data_848604ffe82abfd944d2f6da64596861
#
_entry.id   848604ffe82abfd944d2f6da64596861
#
_cell.length_a   1.000
_cell.length_b   1.000
_cell.length_c   1.000
_cell.angle_alpha   90.00
_cell.angle_beta   90.00
_cell.angle_gamma   90.00
#
_symmetry.space_group_name_H-M   'P 1'
#
loop_
_entity.id
_entity.type
_entity.pdbx_description
1 polymer ?
#
loop_
_entity_poly.entity_id
_entity_poly.type
_entity_poly.pdbx_seq_one_letter_code
_entity_poly.pdbx_strand_id
1 'polypeptide(L)'
;MFKKISFTLLVVLLIGMFALNVSAESNTLNVLGVWTGSEAEAFNKMMAPFEAETGIKVEFTGTRDLPAVLTTQVEAGNPPDVSAIPNPGQMIEFARSGKLVDLSTFMDMDVLRSDYSSTWLDLGTYKGKFCGVFISADLKSLVWYNPKAFAAAGYTVPTTWDEMIALSDKMVADGKTPWAIGFESGAASGWAGTDWIEDIMLRTVEPEVYDLWVSHGISWLDERVQRAFKLFGQIALNEKYVYGGTNAELTISFGDSPDALFTTPPNAYMHRQATFIKSFILDHFPNLVPGEDFDFFPFPPIDPQYGTPALGAADMFAMFNDTPEARAFMKYIVSPEAQEIWVAELGKLSANKRVNPAAYPDDLTRKAAKILSEASTFRFDGSDLMPSAVGCGSFWTGILDYASGVSLKNVLMTIETTALDAYRE
;
A
#
# COMPACT_ATOMS: atom_id res chain seq x y z
N MET A 1 -60.29 -7.98 64.01
CA MET A 1 -59.40 -6.80 64.13
C MET A 1 -57.98 -7.23 63.86
N PHE A 2 -57.56 -7.45 62.64
CA PHE A 2 -56.19 -7.78 62.17
C PHE A 2 -56.30 -8.09 60.67
N LYS A 3 -56.06 -7.09 59.82
CA LYS A 3 -55.82 -7.24 58.37
C LYS A 3 -55.71 -5.86 57.72
N LYS A 4 -54.72 -5.04 58.08
CA LYS A 4 -54.41 -3.81 57.28
C LYS A 4 -52.97 -3.27 57.54
N ILE A 5 -51.96 -4.13 57.75
CA ILE A 5 -50.54 -3.67 57.85
C ILE A 5 -49.61 -4.57 57.07
N SER A 6 -49.90 -4.93 55.84
CA SER A 6 -48.98 -5.74 55.06
C SER A 6 -48.85 -5.31 53.59
N PHE A 7 -49.41 -4.17 53.23
CA PHE A 7 -49.38 -3.75 51.80
C PHE A 7 -48.52 -2.53 51.50
N THR A 8 -48.06 -1.83 52.55
CA THR A 8 -47.27 -0.58 52.32
C THR A 8 -45.76 -0.81 52.39
N LEU A 9 -45.29 -1.98 52.86
CA LEU A 9 -43.85 -2.30 52.90
C LEU A 9 -43.31 -2.99 51.62
N LEU A 10 -44.20 -3.48 50.77
CA LEU A 10 -43.80 -4.17 49.52
C LEU A 10 -43.61 -3.23 48.32
N VAL A 11 -44.12 -2.02 48.38
CA VAL A 11 -44.03 -1.02 47.29
C VAL A 11 -42.73 -0.20 47.41
N VAL A 12 -42.14 -0.10 48.58
CA VAL A 12 -40.86 0.64 48.75
C VAL A 12 -39.63 -0.19 48.38
N LEU A 13 -39.73 -1.53 48.31
CA LEU A 13 -38.61 -2.40 47.90
C LEU A 13 -38.53 -2.63 46.37
N LEU A 14 -39.52 -2.21 45.61
CA LEU A 14 -39.53 -2.34 44.12
C LEU A 14 -39.05 -1.09 43.40
N ILE A 15 -38.76 0.01 44.07
CA ILE A 15 -38.24 1.27 43.49
C ILE A 15 -36.71 1.34 43.64
N GLY A 16 -36.06 0.42 44.33
CA GLY A 16 -34.62 0.40 44.58
C GLY A 16 -33.78 -0.43 43.62
N MET A 17 -34.35 -1.04 42.57
CA MET A 17 -33.64 -1.90 41.61
C MET A 17 -33.75 -1.43 40.15
N PHE A 18 -33.96 -0.15 39.93
CA PHE A 18 -33.44 0.47 38.71
C PHE A 18 -31.99 0.88 38.98
N ALA A 19 -31.15 -0.13 39.23
CA ALA A 19 -29.72 0.02 39.07
C ALA A 19 -29.50 0.45 37.62
N LEU A 20 -28.98 1.64 37.45
CA LEU A 20 -28.34 2.15 36.29
C LEU A 20 -27.54 1.01 35.63
N ASN A 21 -28.13 0.36 34.61
CA ASN A 21 -27.31 -0.18 33.55
C ASN A 21 -26.71 1.06 32.85
N VAL A 22 -25.67 1.61 33.45
CA VAL A 22 -24.63 2.30 32.71
C VAL A 22 -24.08 1.18 31.86
N SER A 23 -24.59 1.05 30.64
CA SER A 23 -23.88 0.40 29.57
C SER A 23 -22.52 1.07 29.62
N ALA A 24 -21.49 0.39 30.09
CA ALA A 24 -20.15 0.81 29.87
C ALA A 24 -20.07 0.89 28.34
N GLU A 25 -20.12 2.11 27.78
CA GLU A 25 -19.75 2.32 26.40
C GLU A 25 -18.43 1.58 26.25
N SER A 26 -18.40 0.62 25.36
CA SER A 26 -17.17 -0.15 25.13
C SER A 26 -16.15 0.85 24.60
N ASN A 27 -15.19 1.20 25.45
CA ASN A 27 -14.10 2.12 25.11
C ASN A 27 -13.14 1.41 24.11
N THR A 28 -13.72 0.92 23.01
CA THR A 28 -13.09 0.04 22.02
C THR A 28 -13.29 0.64 20.65
N LEU A 29 -12.22 0.71 19.90
CA LEU A 29 -12.16 1.18 18.51
C LEU A 29 -11.82 0.02 17.58
N ASN A 30 -12.69 -0.26 16.61
CA ASN A 30 -12.45 -1.30 15.59
C ASN A 30 -11.71 -0.70 14.39
N VAL A 31 -10.52 -1.22 14.13
CA VAL A 31 -9.68 -0.78 13.02
C VAL A 31 -9.44 -1.94 12.07
N LEU A 32 -9.72 -1.72 10.77
CA LEU A 32 -9.44 -2.69 9.71
C LEU A 32 -8.29 -2.15 8.83
N GLY A 33 -7.34 -3.00 8.46
CA GLY A 33 -6.22 -2.58 7.61
C GLY A 33 -5.64 -3.71 6.78
N VAL A 34 -4.71 -3.36 5.89
CA VAL A 34 -4.04 -4.31 4.98
C VAL A 34 -2.90 -5.06 5.66
N TRP A 35 -2.41 -4.58 6.81
CA TRP A 35 -1.20 -5.04 7.46
C TRP A 35 -1.41 -6.37 8.20
N THR A 36 -0.47 -7.29 8.02
CA THR A 36 -0.44 -8.60 8.68
C THR A 36 0.97 -8.88 9.22
N GLY A 37 1.14 -9.89 10.07
CA GLY A 37 2.47 -10.25 10.60
C GLY A 37 3.16 -9.10 11.34
N SER A 38 4.42 -8.86 11.03
CA SER A 38 5.25 -7.81 11.62
C SER A 38 4.68 -6.39 11.42
N GLU A 39 3.99 -6.14 10.31
CA GLU A 39 3.34 -4.85 10.10
C GLU A 39 2.20 -4.62 11.11
N ALA A 40 1.39 -5.66 11.39
CA ALA A 40 0.34 -5.59 12.41
C ALA A 40 0.93 -5.42 13.82
N GLU A 41 2.05 -6.08 14.11
CA GLU A 41 2.76 -5.90 15.38
C GLU A 41 3.29 -4.46 15.55
N ALA A 42 3.85 -3.88 14.48
CA ALA A 42 4.30 -2.49 14.49
C ALA A 42 3.13 -1.51 14.69
N PHE A 43 1.97 -1.79 14.08
CA PHE A 43 0.76 -1.01 14.32
C PHE A 43 0.34 -1.07 15.80
N ASN A 44 0.34 -2.25 16.39
CA ASN A 44 0.01 -2.41 17.82
C ASN A 44 1.00 -1.64 18.72
N LYS A 45 2.29 -1.63 18.39
CA LYS A 45 3.30 -0.82 19.08
C LYS A 45 3.02 0.68 18.96
N MET A 46 2.61 1.13 17.76
CA MET A 46 2.21 2.53 17.55
C MET A 46 0.98 2.89 18.38
N MET A 47 0.06 1.95 18.60
CA MET A 47 -1.16 2.18 19.40
C MET A 47 -0.92 2.13 20.91
N ALA A 48 0.12 1.48 21.39
CA ALA A 48 0.35 1.32 22.83
C ALA A 48 0.38 2.63 23.64
N PRO A 49 1.05 3.72 23.21
CA PRO A 49 0.98 5.01 23.88
C PRO A 49 -0.44 5.62 23.88
N PHE A 50 -1.15 5.51 22.76
CA PHE A 50 -2.53 5.98 22.63
C PHE A 50 -3.47 5.28 23.63
N GLU A 51 -3.40 3.96 23.69
CA GLU A 51 -4.20 3.16 24.63
C GLU A 51 -3.87 3.50 26.10
N ALA A 52 -2.58 3.69 26.40
CA ALA A 52 -2.14 4.04 27.75
C ALA A 52 -2.62 5.44 28.18
N GLU A 53 -2.66 6.41 27.27
CA GLU A 53 -3.07 7.77 27.55
C GLU A 53 -4.60 7.92 27.64
N THR A 54 -5.31 7.30 26.70
CA THR A 54 -6.76 7.51 26.53
C THR A 54 -7.62 6.46 27.23
N GLY A 55 -7.07 5.28 27.51
CA GLY A 55 -7.82 4.10 27.95
C GLY A 55 -8.71 3.49 26.86
N ILE A 56 -8.63 3.98 25.62
CA ILE A 56 -9.34 3.42 24.46
C ILE A 56 -8.58 2.18 23.99
N LYS A 57 -9.26 1.04 23.87
CA LYS A 57 -8.67 -0.19 23.35
C LYS A 57 -8.83 -0.24 21.84
N VAL A 58 -7.74 -0.42 21.11
CA VAL A 58 -7.75 -0.57 19.65
C VAL A 58 -7.80 -2.07 19.28
N GLU A 59 -8.88 -2.50 18.65
CA GLU A 59 -9.03 -3.85 18.09
C GLU A 59 -8.72 -3.80 16.60
N PHE A 60 -7.49 -4.19 16.25
CA PHE A 60 -7.00 -4.19 14.88
C PHE A 60 -7.24 -5.56 14.21
N THR A 61 -7.81 -5.52 13.01
CA THR A 61 -7.93 -6.68 12.12
C THR A 61 -7.16 -6.40 10.83
N GLY A 62 -6.16 -7.22 10.53
CA GLY A 62 -5.37 -7.14 9.30
C GLY A 62 -5.80 -8.18 8.27
N THR A 63 -5.93 -7.77 7.00
CA THR A 63 -6.24 -8.70 5.90
C THR A 63 -5.68 -8.20 4.58
N ARG A 64 -5.03 -9.09 3.81
CA ARG A 64 -4.58 -8.77 2.44
C ARG A 64 -5.74 -8.64 1.44
N ASP A 65 -6.91 -9.16 1.78
CA ASP A 65 -8.15 -9.04 1.00
C ASP A 65 -8.93 -7.75 1.33
N LEU A 66 -8.26 -6.74 1.88
CA LEU A 66 -8.89 -5.52 2.40
C LEU A 66 -9.90 -4.87 1.46
N PRO A 67 -9.63 -4.64 0.16
CA PRO A 67 -10.61 -3.97 -0.71
C PRO A 67 -11.96 -4.69 -0.77
N ALA A 68 -11.93 -6.02 -0.88
CA ALA A 68 -13.15 -6.83 -0.96
C ALA A 68 -13.88 -6.93 0.40
N VAL A 69 -13.12 -7.14 1.47
CA VAL A 69 -13.65 -7.25 2.84
C VAL A 69 -14.30 -5.94 3.28
N LEU A 70 -13.61 -4.81 3.08
CA LEU A 70 -14.10 -3.49 3.45
C LEU A 70 -15.36 -3.12 2.67
N THR A 71 -15.36 -3.33 1.35
CA THR A 71 -16.54 -3.08 0.51
C THR A 71 -17.74 -3.88 1.02
N THR A 72 -17.55 -5.18 1.28
CA THR A 72 -18.61 -6.05 1.79
C THR A 72 -19.18 -5.57 3.13
N GLN A 73 -18.31 -5.16 4.07
CA GLN A 73 -18.75 -4.66 5.38
C GLN A 73 -19.52 -3.34 5.26
N VAL A 74 -19.04 -2.42 4.42
CA VAL A 74 -19.68 -1.12 4.20
C VAL A 74 -21.05 -1.28 3.53
N GLU A 75 -21.17 -2.15 2.53
CA GLU A 75 -22.43 -2.45 1.85
C GLU A 75 -23.45 -3.15 2.77
N ALA A 76 -22.97 -4.04 3.63
CA ALA A 76 -23.79 -4.69 4.65
C ALA A 76 -24.25 -3.73 5.77
N GLY A 77 -23.75 -2.47 5.80
CA GLY A 77 -24.08 -1.49 6.84
C GLY A 77 -23.40 -1.72 8.17
N ASN A 78 -22.30 -2.48 8.18
CA ASN A 78 -21.50 -2.78 9.36
C ASN A 78 -20.00 -2.49 9.11
N PRO A 79 -19.63 -1.23 8.76
CA PRO A 79 -18.23 -0.87 8.56
C PRO A 79 -17.42 -0.92 9.87
N PRO A 80 -16.08 -1.01 9.77
CA PRO A 80 -15.22 -0.72 10.92
C PRO A 80 -15.38 0.76 11.33
N ASP A 81 -14.89 1.13 12.51
CA ASP A 81 -14.90 2.55 12.91
C ASP A 81 -13.92 3.35 12.03
N VAL A 82 -12.76 2.79 11.80
CA VAL A 82 -11.69 3.37 10.98
C VAL A 82 -11.06 2.28 10.12
N SER A 83 -10.63 2.61 8.90
CA SER A 83 -9.87 1.68 8.07
C SER A 83 -8.60 2.32 7.52
N ALA A 84 -7.51 1.53 7.53
CA ALA A 84 -6.28 1.87 6.83
C ALA A 84 -6.36 1.38 5.38
N ILE A 85 -6.55 2.30 4.44
CA ILE A 85 -6.83 2.03 3.02
C ILE A 85 -5.60 2.43 2.19
N PRO A 86 -5.02 1.53 1.38
CA PRO A 86 -3.93 1.90 0.47
C PRO A 86 -4.43 2.59 -0.82
N ASN A 87 -5.71 2.44 -1.17
CA ASN A 87 -6.28 2.84 -2.45
C ASN A 87 -7.13 4.13 -2.34
N PRO A 88 -6.62 5.32 -2.71
CA PRO A 88 -7.41 6.56 -2.74
C PRO A 88 -8.66 6.46 -3.63
N GLY A 89 -8.61 5.67 -4.72
CA GLY A 89 -9.77 5.43 -5.58
C GLY A 89 -10.94 4.81 -4.81
N GLN A 90 -10.68 3.79 -4.00
CA GLN A 90 -11.69 3.17 -3.15
C GLN A 90 -12.21 4.14 -2.07
N MET A 91 -11.32 4.92 -1.47
CA MET A 91 -11.72 5.97 -0.52
C MET A 91 -12.69 6.96 -1.19
N ILE A 92 -12.41 7.39 -2.43
CA ILE A 92 -13.29 8.30 -3.18
C ILE A 92 -14.67 7.66 -3.42
N GLU A 93 -14.75 6.37 -3.72
CA GLU A 93 -16.03 5.66 -3.89
C GLU A 93 -16.86 5.68 -2.60
N PHE A 94 -16.25 5.42 -1.45
CA PHE A 94 -16.92 5.53 -0.16
C PHE A 94 -17.32 6.98 0.17
N ALA A 95 -16.47 7.96 -0.12
CA ALA A 95 -16.78 9.38 0.06
C ALA A 95 -17.96 9.83 -0.84
N ARG A 96 -17.99 9.38 -2.11
CA ARG A 96 -19.08 9.62 -3.06
C ARG A 96 -20.40 9.07 -2.56
N SER A 97 -20.38 7.87 -1.97
CA SER A 97 -21.53 7.20 -1.40
C SER A 97 -21.94 7.75 -0.02
N GLY A 98 -21.24 8.78 0.49
CA GLY A 98 -21.56 9.40 1.78
C GLY A 98 -21.28 8.48 2.98
N LYS A 99 -20.36 7.53 2.85
CA LYS A 99 -20.02 6.56 3.89
C LYS A 99 -18.88 7.02 4.80
N LEU A 100 -18.18 8.10 4.45
CA LEU A 100 -17.04 8.61 5.20
C LEU A 100 -17.37 9.89 5.96
N VAL A 101 -16.76 10.02 7.12
CA VAL A 101 -16.79 11.23 7.94
C VAL A 101 -15.87 12.28 7.32
N ASP A 102 -16.34 13.53 7.25
CA ASP A 102 -15.49 14.66 6.90
C ASP A 102 -14.59 15.04 8.08
N LEU A 103 -13.33 14.68 8.00
CA LEU A 103 -12.33 14.88 9.05
C LEU A 103 -12.08 16.38 9.33
N SER A 104 -12.32 17.28 8.35
CA SER A 104 -12.15 18.71 8.52
C SER A 104 -13.11 19.33 9.55
N THR A 105 -14.16 18.60 9.92
CA THR A 105 -15.13 19.05 10.94
C THR A 105 -14.59 19.03 12.36
N PHE A 106 -13.48 18.30 12.62
CA PHE A 106 -12.93 18.17 13.97
C PHE A 106 -11.39 18.15 14.03
N MET A 107 -10.70 18.03 12.90
CA MET A 107 -9.24 18.14 12.81
C MET A 107 -8.79 19.57 12.57
N ASP A 108 -7.63 19.93 13.08
CA ASP A 108 -7.02 21.25 12.82
C ASP A 108 -6.37 21.23 11.42
N MET A 109 -7.09 21.75 10.44
CA MET A 109 -6.62 21.78 9.04
C MET A 109 -5.43 22.71 8.84
N ASP A 110 -5.19 23.70 9.70
CA ASP A 110 -4.02 24.59 9.58
C ASP A 110 -2.76 23.85 10.02
N VAL A 111 -2.84 23.05 11.08
CA VAL A 111 -1.77 22.14 11.47
C VAL A 111 -1.49 21.14 10.35
N LEU A 112 -2.51 20.50 9.79
CA LEU A 112 -2.32 19.53 8.71
C LEU A 112 -1.67 20.16 7.46
N ARG A 113 -2.04 21.37 7.08
CA ARG A 113 -1.39 22.11 5.97
C ARG A 113 0.08 22.43 6.25
N SER A 114 0.44 22.66 7.51
CA SER A 114 1.83 22.84 7.92
C SER A 114 2.62 21.52 7.81
N ASP A 115 2.02 20.43 8.25
CA ASP A 115 2.68 19.15 8.45
C ASP A 115 2.76 18.31 7.17
N TYR A 116 1.81 18.45 6.25
CA TYR A 116 1.73 17.70 5.00
C TYR A 116 1.92 18.59 3.76
N SER A 117 2.30 18.02 2.63
CA SER A 117 2.24 18.70 1.35
C SER A 117 0.79 18.78 0.84
N SER A 118 0.50 19.76 -0.03
CA SER A 118 -0.82 19.85 -0.67
C SER A 118 -1.19 18.57 -1.41
N THR A 119 -0.23 17.91 -2.06
CA THR A 119 -0.45 16.65 -2.78
C THR A 119 -1.08 15.57 -1.88
N TRP A 120 -0.56 15.38 -0.67
CA TRP A 120 -1.11 14.40 0.28
C TRP A 120 -2.52 14.78 0.76
N LEU A 121 -2.76 16.07 1.01
CA LEU A 121 -4.09 16.54 1.44
C LEU A 121 -5.11 16.46 0.30
N ASP A 122 -4.70 16.77 -0.93
CA ASP A 122 -5.56 16.69 -2.11
C ASP A 122 -5.97 15.25 -2.41
N LEU A 123 -5.05 14.28 -2.30
CA LEU A 123 -5.34 12.84 -2.44
C LEU A 123 -6.35 12.33 -1.41
N GLY A 124 -6.37 12.90 -0.19
CA GLY A 124 -7.35 12.58 0.86
C GLY A 124 -8.67 13.35 0.75
N THR A 125 -8.84 14.21 -0.27
CA THR A 125 -9.97 15.14 -0.37
C THR A 125 -10.90 14.77 -1.53
N TYR A 126 -12.20 14.67 -1.25
CA TYR A 126 -13.25 14.48 -2.24
C TYR A 126 -14.28 15.62 -2.18
N LYS A 127 -14.41 16.39 -3.27
CA LYS A 127 -15.37 17.54 -3.39
C LYS A 127 -15.35 18.47 -2.18
N GLY A 128 -14.14 18.80 -1.71
CA GLY A 128 -13.90 19.73 -0.60
C GLY A 128 -14.08 19.13 0.80
N LYS A 129 -14.39 17.85 0.93
CA LYS A 129 -14.40 17.12 2.20
C LYS A 129 -13.08 16.37 2.37
N PHE A 130 -12.45 16.51 3.51
CA PHE A 130 -11.23 15.78 3.84
C PHE A 130 -11.60 14.42 4.44
N CYS A 131 -11.48 13.35 3.65
CA CYS A 131 -12.00 12.01 3.96
C CYS A 131 -10.92 11.00 4.35
N GLY A 132 -9.64 11.29 4.06
CA GLY A 132 -8.54 10.38 4.36
C GLY A 132 -7.25 11.11 4.69
N VAL A 133 -6.47 10.59 5.64
CA VAL A 133 -5.16 11.14 6.02
C VAL A 133 -4.09 10.07 5.93
N PHE A 134 -3.00 10.39 5.23
CA PHE A 134 -1.86 9.50 5.04
C PHE A 134 -0.95 9.49 6.26
N ILE A 135 -0.48 8.30 6.65
CA ILE A 135 0.44 8.10 7.77
C ILE A 135 1.82 7.62 7.35
N SER A 136 1.94 7.10 6.15
CA SER A 136 3.18 6.60 5.59
C SER A 136 3.28 6.91 4.11
N ALA A 137 4.46 6.70 3.55
CA ALA A 137 4.69 6.66 2.13
C ALA A 137 5.64 5.51 1.80
N ASP A 138 5.52 4.95 0.60
CA ASP A 138 6.42 3.96 0.05
C ASP A 138 6.95 4.43 -1.30
N LEU A 139 8.25 4.23 -1.53
CA LEU A 139 8.86 4.42 -2.85
C LEU A 139 8.80 3.08 -3.59
N LYS A 140 8.09 3.05 -4.73
CA LYS A 140 7.87 1.82 -5.51
C LYS A 140 8.90 1.58 -6.63
N SER A 141 9.61 2.61 -7.04
CA SER A 141 10.56 2.58 -8.16
C SER A 141 11.94 2.01 -7.77
N LEU A 142 11.97 0.80 -7.21
CA LEU A 142 13.18 0.18 -6.69
C LEU A 142 13.39 -1.24 -7.25
N VAL A 143 14.66 -1.57 -7.51
CA VAL A 143 15.11 -2.94 -7.80
C VAL A 143 16.07 -3.39 -6.70
N TRP A 144 15.66 -4.40 -5.96
CA TRP A 144 16.37 -5.00 -4.85
C TRP A 144 17.35 -6.07 -5.32
N TYR A 145 18.50 -6.17 -4.67
CA TYR A 145 19.53 -7.14 -5.00
C TYR A 145 20.41 -7.46 -3.78
N ASN A 146 21.18 -8.53 -3.87
CA ASN A 146 22.21 -8.88 -2.88
C ASN A 146 23.57 -8.38 -3.39
N PRO A 147 24.16 -7.32 -2.77
CA PRO A 147 25.43 -6.76 -3.22
C PRO A 147 26.59 -7.76 -3.21
N LYS A 148 26.62 -8.65 -2.20
CA LYS A 148 27.67 -9.69 -2.07
C LYS A 148 27.56 -10.71 -3.21
N ALA A 149 26.34 -11.12 -3.57
CA ALA A 149 26.10 -12.03 -4.68
C ALA A 149 26.45 -11.38 -6.04
N PHE A 150 26.12 -10.10 -6.23
CA PHE A 150 26.52 -9.33 -7.42
C PHE A 150 28.03 -9.27 -7.55
N ALA A 151 28.74 -8.87 -6.47
CA ALA A 151 30.19 -8.79 -6.45
C ALA A 151 30.86 -10.15 -6.73
N ALA A 152 30.37 -11.22 -6.11
CA ALA A 152 30.88 -12.59 -6.32
C ALA A 152 30.70 -13.08 -7.77
N ALA A 153 29.63 -12.64 -8.46
CA ALA A 153 29.35 -12.98 -9.84
C ALA A 153 30.00 -12.01 -10.86
N GLY A 154 30.60 -10.89 -10.41
CA GLY A 154 31.16 -9.88 -11.24
C GLY A 154 30.11 -9.03 -12.00
N TYR A 155 28.92 -8.89 -11.40
CA TYR A 155 27.86 -8.05 -11.92
C TYR A 155 27.95 -6.62 -11.39
N THR A 156 27.51 -5.67 -12.21
CA THR A 156 27.42 -4.25 -11.84
C THR A 156 25.96 -3.80 -11.92
N VAL A 157 25.58 -2.86 -11.03
CA VAL A 157 24.25 -2.27 -11.02
C VAL A 157 24.02 -1.54 -12.36
N PRO A 158 22.94 -1.84 -13.10
CA PRO A 158 22.61 -1.16 -14.35
C PRO A 158 22.10 0.25 -14.09
N THR A 159 22.38 1.16 -15.02
CA THR A 159 21.99 2.58 -14.96
C THR A 159 20.93 2.94 -16.00
N THR A 160 20.63 2.05 -16.92
CA THR A 160 19.60 2.18 -17.97
C THR A 160 18.80 0.89 -18.10
N TRP A 161 17.62 0.98 -18.70
CA TRP A 161 16.81 -0.21 -19.03
C TRP A 161 17.59 -1.18 -19.94
N ASP A 162 18.24 -0.69 -20.97
CA ASP A 162 18.99 -1.55 -21.89
C ASP A 162 20.14 -2.27 -21.18
N GLU A 163 20.83 -1.61 -20.25
CA GLU A 163 21.85 -2.26 -19.42
C GLU A 163 21.24 -3.31 -18.49
N MET A 164 20.02 -3.07 -17.97
CA MET A 164 19.32 -4.04 -17.12
C MET A 164 18.89 -5.29 -17.89
N ILE A 165 18.43 -5.12 -19.13
CA ILE A 165 18.14 -6.25 -20.03
C ILE A 165 19.42 -6.99 -20.41
N ALA A 166 20.50 -6.26 -20.79
CA ALA A 166 21.79 -6.88 -21.10
C ALA A 166 22.40 -7.63 -19.92
N LEU A 167 22.23 -7.11 -18.69
CA LEU A 167 22.62 -7.82 -17.46
C LEU A 167 21.79 -9.10 -17.27
N SER A 168 20.49 -9.05 -17.54
CA SER A 168 19.61 -10.22 -17.46
C SER A 168 20.03 -11.29 -18.47
N ASP A 169 20.34 -10.91 -19.70
CA ASP A 169 20.87 -11.83 -20.74
C ASP A 169 22.22 -12.44 -20.31
N LYS A 170 23.11 -11.63 -19.73
CA LYS A 170 24.36 -12.11 -19.19
C LYS A 170 24.17 -13.13 -18.07
N MET A 171 23.26 -12.87 -17.13
CA MET A 171 22.93 -13.82 -16.05
C MET A 171 22.45 -15.16 -16.61
N VAL A 172 21.57 -15.13 -17.61
CA VAL A 172 21.12 -16.36 -18.31
C VAL A 172 22.27 -17.08 -18.98
N ALA A 173 23.17 -16.36 -19.67
CA ALA A 173 24.36 -16.94 -20.30
C ALA A 173 25.32 -17.57 -19.26
N ASP A 174 25.38 -17.01 -18.04
CA ASP A 174 26.14 -17.54 -16.91
C ASP A 174 25.42 -18.70 -16.18
N GLY A 175 24.25 -19.16 -16.68
CA GLY A 175 23.44 -20.22 -16.09
C GLY A 175 22.71 -19.80 -14.81
N LYS A 176 22.39 -18.51 -14.67
CA LYS A 176 21.73 -17.91 -13.52
C LYS A 176 20.37 -17.33 -13.92
N THR A 177 19.48 -17.14 -12.94
CA THR A 177 18.17 -16.56 -13.13
C THR A 177 18.19 -15.09 -12.72
N PRO A 178 17.85 -14.14 -13.61
CA PRO A 178 17.86 -12.71 -13.29
C PRO A 178 16.86 -12.29 -12.21
N TRP A 179 15.61 -12.71 -12.33
CA TRP A 179 14.50 -12.09 -11.61
C TRP A 179 13.74 -13.04 -10.70
N ALA A 180 13.48 -12.58 -9.48
CA ALA A 180 12.46 -13.10 -8.59
C ALA A 180 11.21 -12.25 -8.72
N ILE A 181 10.11 -12.85 -9.14
CA ILE A 181 8.81 -12.17 -9.31
C ILE A 181 7.74 -13.02 -8.62
N GLY A 182 6.81 -12.38 -7.92
CA GLY A 182 5.65 -13.01 -7.31
C GLY A 182 4.46 -12.06 -7.34
N PHE A 183 3.31 -12.54 -7.85
CA PHE A 183 2.08 -11.77 -7.97
C PHE A 183 0.98 -12.26 -7.05
N GLU A 184 1.17 -13.39 -6.35
CA GLU A 184 0.16 -13.92 -5.45
C GLU A 184 0.00 -13.00 -4.22
N SER A 185 -1.25 -12.66 -3.89
CA SER A 185 -1.64 -11.84 -2.74
C SER A 185 -3.14 -12.05 -2.41
N GLY A 186 -3.62 -13.32 -2.41
CA GLY A 186 -5.04 -13.60 -2.19
C GLY A 186 -5.93 -12.93 -3.23
N ALA A 187 -6.99 -12.24 -2.79
CA ALA A 187 -7.90 -11.51 -3.68
C ALA A 187 -7.24 -10.29 -4.34
N ALA A 188 -6.09 -9.82 -3.83
CA ALA A 188 -5.34 -8.71 -4.41
C ALA A 188 -4.24 -9.18 -5.37
N SER A 189 -4.17 -10.47 -5.72
CA SER A 189 -3.16 -10.98 -6.66
C SER A 189 -3.11 -10.18 -7.95
N GLY A 190 -1.89 -9.85 -8.40
CA GLY A 190 -1.64 -9.04 -9.60
C GLY A 190 -1.16 -7.61 -9.30
N TRP A 191 -1.44 -7.05 -8.12
CA TRP A 191 -1.06 -5.67 -7.80
C TRP A 191 0.45 -5.40 -7.94
N ALA A 192 1.30 -6.37 -7.58
CA ALA A 192 2.75 -6.19 -7.72
C ALA A 192 3.19 -6.06 -9.18
N GLY A 193 2.39 -6.55 -10.13
CA GLY A 193 2.65 -6.43 -11.55
C GLY A 193 2.12 -5.12 -12.15
N THR A 194 1.05 -4.52 -11.60
CA THR A 194 0.60 -3.19 -12.05
C THR A 194 1.67 -2.14 -11.80
N ASP A 195 2.37 -2.25 -10.67
CA ASP A 195 3.50 -1.38 -10.33
C ASP A 195 4.61 -1.34 -11.43
N TRP A 196 4.85 -2.46 -12.12
CA TRP A 196 5.79 -2.49 -13.24
C TRP A 196 5.29 -1.64 -14.42
N ILE A 197 4.01 -1.79 -14.76
CA ILE A 197 3.40 -1.04 -15.86
C ILE A 197 3.44 0.46 -15.57
N GLU A 198 3.16 0.85 -14.34
CA GLU A 198 3.15 2.23 -13.88
C GLU A 198 4.54 2.86 -13.90
N ASP A 199 5.54 2.15 -13.37
CA ASP A 199 6.93 2.59 -13.43
C ASP A 199 7.43 2.74 -14.88
N ILE A 200 7.05 1.81 -15.76
CA ILE A 200 7.39 1.87 -17.17
C ILE A 200 6.67 3.03 -17.85
N MET A 201 5.38 3.24 -17.57
CA MET A 201 4.62 4.39 -18.09
C MET A 201 5.31 5.70 -17.73
N LEU A 202 5.67 5.93 -16.46
CA LEU A 202 6.37 7.14 -16.01
C LEU A 202 7.71 7.38 -16.71
N ARG A 203 8.35 6.34 -17.27
CA ARG A 203 9.64 6.40 -17.94
C ARG A 203 9.54 6.38 -19.47
N THR A 204 8.31 6.35 -19.99
CA THR A 204 8.06 6.26 -21.46
C THR A 204 7.06 7.28 -21.97
N VAL A 205 6.44 8.06 -21.07
CA VAL A 205 5.52 9.15 -21.43
C VAL A 205 5.69 10.36 -20.51
N GLU A 206 5.16 11.51 -20.91
CA GLU A 206 5.05 12.69 -20.06
C GLU A 206 4.14 12.40 -18.83
N PRO A 207 4.41 13.01 -17.66
CA PRO A 207 3.60 12.82 -16.46
C PRO A 207 2.10 13.11 -16.67
N GLU A 208 1.76 14.06 -17.53
CA GLU A 208 0.37 14.40 -17.88
C GLU A 208 -0.32 13.27 -18.66
N VAL A 209 0.43 12.51 -19.42
CA VAL A 209 -0.10 11.33 -20.13
C VAL A 209 -0.37 10.19 -19.16
N TYR A 210 0.48 10.03 -18.15
CA TYR A 210 0.21 9.11 -17.03
C TYR A 210 -1.10 9.49 -16.32
N ASP A 211 -1.28 10.78 -16.01
CA ASP A 211 -2.50 11.28 -15.37
C ASP A 211 -3.75 11.06 -16.24
N LEU A 212 -3.63 11.25 -17.56
CA LEU A 212 -4.70 10.94 -18.50
C LEU A 212 -5.02 9.45 -18.58
N TRP A 213 -4.01 8.57 -18.48
CA TRP A 213 -4.23 7.13 -18.43
C TRP A 213 -4.96 6.73 -17.14
N VAL A 214 -4.50 7.21 -15.99
CA VAL A 214 -5.12 6.95 -14.69
C VAL A 214 -6.57 7.45 -14.62
N SER A 215 -6.88 8.59 -15.24
CA SER A 215 -8.24 9.16 -15.30
C SER A 215 -9.10 8.66 -16.47
N HIS A 216 -8.62 7.66 -17.23
CA HIS A 216 -9.24 7.18 -18.46
C HIS A 216 -9.47 8.27 -19.51
N GLY A 217 -8.65 9.32 -19.50
CA GLY A 217 -8.59 10.32 -20.57
C GLY A 217 -7.95 9.81 -21.86
N ILE A 218 -7.22 8.69 -21.79
CA ILE A 218 -6.77 7.89 -22.93
C ILE A 218 -7.22 6.44 -22.74
N SER A 219 -7.42 5.73 -23.86
CA SER A 219 -7.84 4.34 -23.87
C SER A 219 -6.72 3.41 -23.37
N TRP A 220 -7.09 2.29 -22.75
CA TRP A 220 -6.16 1.18 -22.47
C TRP A 220 -5.57 0.56 -23.76
N LEU A 221 -6.21 0.78 -24.91
CA LEU A 221 -5.72 0.35 -26.22
C LEU A 221 -4.73 1.35 -26.85
N ASP A 222 -4.38 2.44 -26.17
CA ASP A 222 -3.41 3.42 -26.65
C ASP A 222 -2.03 2.76 -26.82
N GLU A 223 -1.30 3.15 -27.87
CA GLU A 223 0.00 2.53 -28.22
C GLU A 223 1.04 2.70 -27.10
N ARG A 224 0.95 3.76 -26.28
CA ARG A 224 1.85 4.03 -25.15
C ARG A 224 1.61 3.03 -24.02
N VAL A 225 0.34 2.72 -23.71
CA VAL A 225 -0.03 1.69 -22.73
C VAL A 225 0.40 0.31 -23.24
N GLN A 226 0.15 0.01 -24.53
CA GLN A 226 0.61 -1.25 -25.12
C GLN A 226 2.14 -1.38 -25.07
N ARG A 227 2.88 -0.27 -25.26
CA ARG A 227 4.35 -0.26 -25.14
C ARG A 227 4.79 -0.64 -23.74
N ALA A 228 4.15 -0.10 -22.69
CA ALA A 228 4.48 -0.42 -21.30
C ALA A 228 4.32 -1.93 -21.02
N PHE A 229 3.19 -2.52 -21.42
CA PHE A 229 2.98 -3.96 -21.28
C PHE A 229 4.00 -4.80 -22.06
N LYS A 230 4.37 -4.37 -23.27
CA LYS A 230 5.39 -5.08 -24.08
C LYS A 230 6.77 -5.04 -23.42
N LEU A 231 7.16 -3.90 -22.83
CA LEU A 231 8.42 -3.78 -22.09
C LEU A 231 8.41 -4.66 -20.84
N PHE A 232 7.34 -4.62 -20.07
CA PHE A 232 7.14 -5.53 -18.94
C PHE A 232 7.24 -7.00 -19.38
N GLY A 233 6.59 -7.36 -20.47
CA GLY A 233 6.62 -8.72 -21.01
C GLY A 233 8.01 -9.19 -21.47
N GLN A 234 8.96 -8.30 -21.77
CA GLN A 234 10.36 -8.69 -22.04
C GLN A 234 10.98 -9.40 -20.83
N ILE A 235 10.53 -9.06 -19.61
CA ILE A 235 11.00 -9.66 -18.37
C ILE A 235 10.02 -10.76 -17.93
N ALA A 236 8.77 -10.43 -17.64
CA ALA A 236 7.80 -11.31 -17.02
C ALA A 236 7.39 -12.51 -17.92
N LEU A 237 7.41 -12.37 -19.25
CA LEU A 237 7.09 -13.48 -20.15
C LEU A 237 8.31 -14.26 -20.62
N ASN A 238 9.48 -14.01 -20.05
CA ASN A 238 10.70 -14.71 -20.43
C ASN A 238 11.01 -15.85 -19.44
N GLU A 239 10.71 -17.09 -19.85
CA GLU A 239 10.93 -18.31 -19.06
C GLU A 239 12.34 -18.45 -18.46
N LYS A 240 13.35 -17.84 -19.10
CA LYS A 240 14.75 -17.89 -18.63
C LYS A 240 15.07 -16.78 -17.64
N TYR A 241 14.23 -15.75 -17.60
CA TYR A 241 14.47 -14.61 -16.74
C TYR A 241 13.85 -14.77 -15.34
N VAL A 242 12.72 -15.47 -15.24
CA VAL A 242 11.93 -15.57 -14.02
C VAL A 242 12.27 -16.84 -13.25
N TYR A 243 12.49 -16.71 -11.96
CA TYR A 243 12.72 -17.85 -11.07
C TYR A 243 11.50 -18.76 -11.01
N GLY A 244 11.73 -20.03 -11.34
CA GLY A 244 10.67 -21.03 -11.47
C GLY A 244 9.88 -20.97 -12.78
N GLY A 245 10.23 -20.05 -13.69
CA GLY A 245 9.52 -19.80 -14.94
C GLY A 245 8.27 -18.93 -14.77
N THR A 246 7.66 -18.55 -15.89
CA THR A 246 6.53 -17.60 -15.91
C THR A 246 5.29 -18.08 -15.14
N ASN A 247 5.07 -19.38 -15.04
CA ASN A 247 3.96 -19.90 -14.21
C ASN A 247 4.21 -19.77 -12.71
N ALA A 248 5.47 -19.70 -12.26
CA ALA A 248 5.79 -19.59 -10.85
C ALA A 248 5.43 -18.20 -10.29
N GLU A 249 5.57 -17.16 -11.08
CA GLU A 249 5.22 -15.79 -10.65
C GLU A 249 3.74 -15.63 -10.29
N LEU A 250 2.85 -16.46 -10.85
CA LEU A 250 1.42 -16.46 -10.55
C LEU A 250 1.09 -17.06 -9.18
N THR A 251 1.99 -17.87 -8.61
CA THR A 251 1.75 -18.64 -7.39
C THR A 251 2.70 -18.29 -6.25
N ILE A 252 3.82 -17.64 -6.54
CA ILE A 252 4.73 -17.12 -5.52
C ILE A 252 4.12 -15.86 -4.92
N SER A 253 4.04 -15.83 -3.58
CA SER A 253 3.61 -14.63 -2.84
C SER A 253 4.56 -13.47 -3.13
N PHE A 254 3.99 -12.26 -3.23
CA PHE A 254 4.79 -11.04 -3.37
C PHE A 254 5.80 -10.89 -2.21
N GLY A 255 5.41 -11.31 -0.99
CA GLY A 255 6.24 -11.23 0.21
C GLY A 255 7.36 -12.25 0.26
N ASP A 256 7.16 -13.46 -0.33
CA ASP A 256 8.13 -14.54 -0.35
C ASP A 256 9.09 -14.45 -1.56
N SER A 257 8.69 -13.74 -2.60
CA SER A 257 9.46 -13.69 -3.85
C SER A 257 10.91 -13.19 -3.68
N PRO A 258 11.25 -12.21 -2.80
CA PRO A 258 12.63 -11.78 -2.61
C PRO A 258 13.54 -12.84 -1.96
N ASP A 259 12.99 -13.89 -1.35
CA ASP A 259 13.77 -14.94 -0.66
C ASP A 259 14.77 -15.62 -1.60
N ALA A 260 14.43 -15.70 -2.88
CA ALA A 260 15.29 -16.26 -3.92
C ALA A 260 16.65 -15.55 -4.03
N LEU A 261 16.77 -14.29 -3.58
CA LEU A 261 18.01 -13.51 -3.60
C LEU A 261 18.97 -13.94 -2.49
N PHE A 262 18.46 -14.59 -1.43
CA PHE A 262 19.20 -14.87 -0.19
C PHE A 262 19.48 -16.37 0.02
N THR A 263 19.14 -17.21 -0.95
CA THR A 263 19.58 -18.62 -0.97
C THR A 263 21.09 -18.71 -1.27
N THR A 264 21.72 -19.86 -0.95
CA THR A 264 23.13 -20.10 -1.22
C THR A 264 23.32 -21.36 -2.06
N PRO A 265 23.67 -21.26 -3.37
CA PRO A 265 23.79 -20.02 -4.16
C PRO A 265 22.44 -19.32 -4.36
N PRO A 266 22.43 -18.01 -4.75
CA PRO A 266 21.18 -17.32 -5.05
C PRO A 266 20.39 -17.98 -6.19
N ASN A 267 19.09 -18.15 -5.97
CA ASN A 267 18.17 -18.68 -6.98
C ASN A 267 17.74 -17.61 -7.99
N ALA A 268 17.78 -16.33 -7.58
CA ALA A 268 17.60 -15.17 -8.42
C ALA A 268 18.48 -14.01 -7.93
N TYR A 269 18.65 -12.97 -8.76
CA TYR A 269 19.59 -11.90 -8.48
C TYR A 269 18.94 -10.53 -8.29
N MET A 270 17.77 -10.29 -8.85
CA MET A 270 17.05 -9.01 -8.80
C MET A 270 15.57 -9.23 -8.44
N HIS A 271 14.99 -8.27 -7.72
CA HIS A 271 13.57 -8.24 -7.36
C HIS A 271 13.06 -6.80 -7.40
N ARG A 272 11.99 -6.52 -8.17
CA ARG A 272 11.39 -5.19 -8.19
C ARG A 272 10.26 -5.11 -7.16
N GLN A 273 10.40 -4.19 -6.20
CA GLN A 273 9.35 -3.97 -5.18
C GLN A 273 9.57 -2.63 -4.44
N ALA A 274 8.52 -2.15 -3.77
CA ALA A 274 8.53 -0.96 -2.95
C ALA A 274 9.37 -1.11 -1.66
N THR A 275 9.54 0.01 -0.95
CA THR A 275 10.34 0.09 0.29
C THR A 275 9.88 -0.85 1.39
N PHE A 276 8.58 -1.14 1.50
CA PHE A 276 8.02 -2.02 2.53
C PHE A 276 8.55 -3.46 2.47
N ILE A 277 9.03 -3.94 1.31
CA ILE A 277 9.52 -5.32 1.17
C ILE A 277 10.71 -5.63 2.11
N LYS A 278 11.38 -4.58 2.57
CA LYS A 278 12.45 -4.71 3.56
C LYS A 278 11.98 -5.43 4.83
N SER A 279 10.77 -5.17 5.33
CA SER A 279 10.24 -5.85 6.52
C SER A 279 10.05 -7.33 6.27
N PHE A 280 9.53 -7.72 5.10
CA PHE A 280 9.38 -9.12 4.70
C PHE A 280 10.74 -9.85 4.59
N ILE A 281 11.73 -9.20 4.00
CA ILE A 281 13.11 -9.75 3.94
C ILE A 281 13.63 -10.01 5.36
N LEU A 282 13.46 -9.06 6.28
CA LEU A 282 13.96 -9.19 7.65
C LEU A 282 13.13 -10.16 8.50
N ASP A 283 11.84 -10.34 8.22
CA ASP A 283 11.01 -11.37 8.86
C ASP A 283 11.50 -12.78 8.52
N HIS A 284 11.86 -13.02 7.26
CA HIS A 284 12.37 -14.32 6.81
C HIS A 284 13.87 -14.50 7.12
N PHE A 285 14.65 -13.43 7.07
CA PHE A 285 16.10 -13.44 7.26
C PHE A 285 16.53 -12.38 8.29
N PRO A 286 16.24 -12.56 9.59
CA PRO A 286 16.42 -11.53 10.62
C PRO A 286 17.88 -11.14 10.89
N ASN A 287 18.86 -11.90 10.36
CA ASN A 287 20.27 -11.62 10.53
C ASN A 287 20.89 -10.83 9.36
N LEU A 288 20.12 -10.54 8.30
CA LEU A 288 20.61 -9.73 7.18
C LEU A 288 20.72 -8.26 7.58
N VAL A 289 21.80 -7.63 7.15
CA VAL A 289 22.09 -6.22 7.43
C VAL A 289 21.70 -5.35 6.24
N PRO A 290 20.72 -4.44 6.39
CA PRO A 290 20.34 -3.50 5.33
C PRO A 290 21.52 -2.66 4.85
N GLY A 291 21.69 -2.55 3.53
CA GLY A 291 22.80 -1.86 2.90
C GLY A 291 24.07 -2.70 2.71
N GLU A 292 24.19 -3.85 3.41
CA GLU A 292 25.34 -4.76 3.28
C GLU A 292 24.97 -6.09 2.63
N ASP A 293 23.90 -6.77 3.13
CA ASP A 293 23.46 -8.05 2.66
C ASP A 293 22.37 -7.93 1.58
N PHE A 294 21.64 -6.84 1.61
CA PHE A 294 20.69 -6.45 0.60
C PHE A 294 20.64 -4.92 0.46
N ASP A 295 20.48 -4.47 -0.76
CA ASP A 295 20.39 -3.06 -1.14
C ASP A 295 19.42 -2.94 -2.32
N PHE A 296 19.17 -1.73 -2.76
CA PHE A 296 18.40 -1.45 -3.96
C PHE A 296 19.08 -0.38 -4.83
N PHE A 297 18.73 -0.39 -6.10
CA PHE A 297 18.96 0.73 -7.01
C PHE A 297 17.63 1.25 -7.56
N PRO A 298 17.55 2.54 -7.93
CA PRO A 298 16.35 3.09 -8.57
C PRO A 298 16.03 2.33 -9.84
N PHE A 299 14.75 2.07 -10.10
CA PHE A 299 14.30 1.52 -11.39
C PHE A 299 14.85 2.41 -12.50
N PRO A 300 15.60 1.87 -13.47
CA PRO A 300 16.39 2.68 -14.38
C PRO A 300 15.51 3.44 -15.41
N PRO A 301 16.02 4.54 -15.98
CA PRO A 301 15.37 5.24 -17.07
C PRO A 301 15.24 4.34 -18.31
N ILE A 302 14.11 4.47 -19.02
CA ILE A 302 13.84 3.80 -20.30
C ILE A 302 14.08 4.80 -21.42
N ASP A 303 13.26 5.83 -21.52
CA ASP A 303 13.51 6.95 -22.44
C ASP A 303 14.23 8.06 -21.65
N PRO A 304 15.48 8.39 -22.01
CA PRO A 304 16.34 9.27 -21.18
C PRO A 304 15.73 10.64 -20.85
N GLN A 305 14.82 11.13 -21.71
CA GLN A 305 14.16 12.43 -21.53
C GLN A 305 13.26 12.49 -20.27
N TYR A 306 12.77 11.34 -19.79
CA TYR A 306 11.92 11.28 -18.58
C TYR A 306 12.70 11.03 -17.28
N GLY A 307 14.01 10.72 -17.40
CA GLY A 307 14.88 10.52 -16.25
C GLY A 307 14.46 9.37 -15.33
N THR A 308 14.55 9.60 -14.03
CA THR A 308 14.21 8.65 -12.96
C THR A 308 13.06 9.19 -12.10
N PRO A 309 11.81 9.19 -12.60
CA PRO A 309 10.67 9.58 -11.79
C PRO A 309 10.44 8.60 -10.65
N ALA A 310 9.78 9.06 -9.59
CA ALA A 310 9.39 8.25 -8.46
C ALA A 310 7.91 7.87 -8.57
N LEU A 311 7.65 6.57 -8.58
CA LEU A 311 6.34 5.99 -8.30
C LEU A 311 6.22 5.80 -6.79
N GLY A 312 5.14 6.25 -6.18
CA GLY A 312 4.91 6.10 -4.75
C GLY A 312 3.54 5.56 -4.43
N ALA A 313 3.42 5.00 -3.25
CA ALA A 313 2.15 4.62 -2.64
C ALA A 313 2.13 5.07 -1.18
N ALA A 314 1.00 4.93 -0.53
CA ALA A 314 0.86 5.28 0.87
C ALA A 314 -0.41 4.65 1.45
N ASP A 315 -0.39 4.42 2.77
CA ASP A 315 -1.58 4.01 3.50
C ASP A 315 -2.24 5.24 4.14
N MET A 316 -3.56 5.36 3.96
CA MET A 316 -4.35 6.41 4.59
C MET A 316 -5.38 5.83 5.55
N PHE A 317 -5.70 6.57 6.61
CA PHE A 317 -6.85 6.26 7.45
C PHE A 317 -8.08 7.05 7.00
N ALA A 318 -9.19 6.31 6.83
CA ALA A 318 -10.52 6.86 6.61
C ALA A 318 -11.46 6.44 7.75
N MET A 319 -12.36 7.34 8.14
CA MET A 319 -13.26 7.18 9.28
C MET A 319 -14.68 6.94 8.78
N PHE A 320 -15.30 5.82 9.21
CA PHE A 320 -16.67 5.43 8.83
C PHE A 320 -17.69 5.77 9.90
N ASN A 321 -17.35 5.62 11.18
CA ASN A 321 -18.22 5.90 12.31
C ASN A 321 -17.71 7.11 13.09
N ASP A 322 -18.57 8.12 13.27
CA ASP A 322 -18.21 9.35 14.00
C ASP A 322 -18.41 9.15 15.50
N THR A 323 -17.41 8.58 16.16
CA THR A 323 -17.37 8.35 17.61
C THR A 323 -16.27 9.18 18.27
N PRO A 324 -16.36 9.46 19.58
CA PRO A 324 -15.29 10.12 20.31
C PRO A 324 -13.95 9.37 20.22
N GLU A 325 -13.99 8.03 20.24
CA GLU A 325 -12.83 7.15 20.16
C GLU A 325 -12.16 7.26 18.79
N ALA A 326 -12.93 7.21 17.69
CA ALA A 326 -12.43 7.36 16.36
C ALA A 326 -11.83 8.76 16.12
N ARG A 327 -12.46 9.82 16.64
CA ARG A 327 -11.91 11.18 16.58
C ARG A 327 -10.59 11.32 17.35
N ALA A 328 -10.49 10.71 18.54
CA ALA A 328 -9.26 10.70 19.31
C ALA A 328 -8.14 9.96 18.58
N PHE A 329 -8.44 8.80 18.01
CA PHE A 329 -7.53 8.01 17.19
C PHE A 329 -7.02 8.81 15.98
N MET A 330 -7.92 9.41 15.19
CA MET A 330 -7.53 10.20 14.01
C MET A 330 -6.61 11.37 14.34
N LYS A 331 -6.81 12.02 15.50
CA LYS A 331 -5.90 13.08 15.97
C LYS A 331 -4.53 12.53 16.39
N TYR A 332 -4.48 11.34 16.97
CA TYR A 332 -3.24 10.71 17.39
C TYR A 332 -2.38 10.27 16.21
N ILE A 333 -2.95 9.55 15.23
CA ILE A 333 -2.17 8.95 14.14
C ILE A 333 -1.51 9.97 13.20
N VAL A 334 -2.02 11.22 13.16
CA VAL A 334 -1.39 12.29 12.37
C VAL A 334 -0.23 12.96 13.09
N SER A 335 -0.03 12.67 14.37
CA SER A 335 1.07 13.24 15.15
C SER A 335 2.42 12.73 14.65
N PRO A 336 3.47 13.55 14.70
CA PRO A 336 4.83 13.09 14.40
C PRO A 336 5.25 11.93 15.28
N GLU A 337 4.89 11.98 16.57
CA GLU A 337 5.24 10.99 17.58
C GLU A 337 4.70 9.59 17.24
N ALA A 338 3.45 9.50 16.80
CA ALA A 338 2.86 8.24 16.34
C ALA A 338 3.56 7.71 15.10
N GLN A 339 3.81 8.60 14.12
CA GLN A 339 4.45 8.20 12.87
C GLN A 339 5.94 7.88 13.04
N GLU A 340 6.64 8.48 14.00
CA GLU A 340 8.02 8.11 14.34
C GLU A 340 8.13 6.66 14.81
N ILE A 341 7.16 6.17 15.60
CA ILE A 341 7.11 4.76 16.00
C ILE A 341 6.92 3.88 14.76
N TRP A 342 5.96 4.23 13.89
CA TRP A 342 5.67 3.48 12.67
C TRP A 342 6.86 3.36 11.73
N VAL A 343 7.53 4.48 11.44
CA VAL A 343 8.69 4.48 10.54
C VAL A 343 9.91 3.78 11.16
N ALA A 344 10.09 3.88 12.48
CA ALA A 344 11.19 3.23 13.18
C ALA A 344 11.04 1.70 13.17
N GLU A 345 9.84 1.19 13.35
CA GLU A 345 9.56 -0.25 13.39
C GLU A 345 9.64 -0.92 12.02
N LEU A 346 9.12 -0.27 10.97
CA LEU A 346 9.00 -0.87 9.64
C LEU A 346 9.99 -0.34 8.61
N GLY A 347 10.62 0.82 8.86
CA GLY A 347 11.42 1.49 7.84
C GLY A 347 10.58 2.03 6.67
N LYS A 348 9.28 2.27 6.89
CA LYS A 348 8.44 3.02 5.95
C LYS A 348 8.82 4.49 5.96
N LEU A 349 8.46 5.23 4.92
CA LEU A 349 8.66 6.67 4.86
C LEU A 349 7.44 7.39 5.45
N SER A 350 7.61 8.61 5.95
CA SER A 350 6.48 9.41 6.45
C SER A 350 6.06 10.45 5.42
N ALA A 351 4.73 10.68 5.34
CA ALA A 351 4.14 11.80 4.61
C ALA A 351 4.15 13.10 5.44
N ASN A 352 4.34 13.00 6.76
CA ASN A 352 4.40 14.14 7.68
C ASN A 352 5.82 14.72 7.73
N LYS A 353 5.97 16.01 7.36
CA LYS A 353 7.26 16.72 7.31
C LYS A 353 7.92 16.91 8.68
N ARG A 354 7.17 16.77 9.78
CA ARG A 354 7.68 16.95 11.14
C ARG A 354 8.28 15.69 11.75
N VAL A 355 8.09 14.53 11.11
CA VAL A 355 8.77 13.30 11.55
C VAL A 355 10.27 13.50 11.51
N ASN A 356 10.92 13.20 12.63
CA ASN A 356 12.36 13.36 12.77
C ASN A 356 13.09 12.37 11.84
N PRO A 357 13.94 12.81 10.91
CA PRO A 357 14.73 11.90 10.08
C PRO A 357 15.60 10.91 10.84
N ALA A 358 15.94 11.20 12.11
CA ALA A 358 16.65 10.28 12.98
C ALA A 358 15.82 9.06 13.42
N ALA A 359 14.50 9.11 13.26
CA ALA A 359 13.62 7.96 13.50
C ALA A 359 13.78 6.86 12.45
N TYR A 360 14.29 7.17 11.26
CA TYR A 360 14.56 6.14 10.26
C TYR A 360 15.65 5.17 10.74
N PRO A 361 15.38 3.85 10.74
CA PRO A 361 16.19 2.87 11.47
C PRO A 361 17.60 2.68 10.90
N ASP A 362 17.79 2.92 9.60
CA ASP A 362 19.05 2.63 8.91
C ASP A 362 19.30 3.55 7.70
N ASP A 363 20.51 3.47 7.14
CA ASP A 363 20.92 4.27 5.98
C ASP A 363 20.20 3.88 4.71
N LEU A 364 19.75 2.64 4.59
CA LEU A 364 18.97 2.18 3.43
C LEU A 364 17.61 2.89 3.38
N THR A 365 16.92 3.00 4.52
CA THR A 365 15.66 3.76 4.62
C THR A 365 15.89 5.25 4.35
N ARG A 366 16.97 5.84 4.88
CA ARG A 366 17.35 7.24 4.59
C ARG A 366 17.66 7.47 3.12
N LYS A 367 18.30 6.50 2.45
CA LYS A 367 18.56 6.51 1.00
C LYS A 367 17.23 6.56 0.22
N ALA A 368 16.23 5.75 0.59
CA ALA A 368 14.92 5.76 -0.04
C ALA A 368 14.19 7.10 0.16
N ALA A 369 14.19 7.63 1.39
CA ALA A 369 13.61 8.94 1.70
C ALA A 369 14.23 10.06 0.87
N LYS A 370 15.56 10.02 0.68
CA LYS A 370 16.26 10.97 -0.16
C LYS A 370 15.84 10.88 -1.62
N ILE A 371 15.77 9.67 -2.20
CA ILE A 371 15.33 9.47 -3.58
C ILE A 371 13.92 10.04 -3.78
N LEU A 372 13.00 9.75 -2.85
CA LEU A 372 11.62 10.26 -2.92
C LEU A 372 11.56 11.78 -2.84
N SER A 373 12.37 12.39 -1.96
CA SER A 373 12.39 13.85 -1.75
C SER A 373 13.07 14.62 -2.89
N GLU A 374 14.02 13.99 -3.59
CA GLU A 374 14.79 14.59 -4.69
C GLU A 374 14.21 14.26 -6.08
N ALA A 375 13.18 13.42 -6.15
CA ALA A 375 12.57 13.05 -7.42
C ALA A 375 12.03 14.28 -8.16
N SER A 376 12.45 14.46 -9.42
CA SER A 376 11.98 15.55 -10.27
C SER A 376 10.51 15.42 -10.65
N THR A 377 10.02 14.19 -10.68
CA THR A 377 8.63 13.83 -10.96
C THR A 377 8.21 12.76 -9.96
N PHE A 378 7.08 12.99 -9.31
CA PHE A 378 6.42 12.02 -8.44
C PHE A 378 5.00 11.79 -8.95
N ARG A 379 4.60 10.52 -9.01
CA ARG A 379 3.19 10.14 -9.19
C ARG A 379 2.83 9.04 -8.19
N PHE A 380 1.61 9.14 -7.72
CA PHE A 380 1.01 8.07 -6.91
C PHE A 380 0.72 6.87 -7.82
N ASP A 381 0.72 5.68 -7.25
CA ASP A 381 0.31 4.41 -7.85
C ASP A 381 -1.00 4.58 -8.62
N GLY A 382 -0.95 4.30 -9.92
CA GLY A 382 -2.09 4.56 -10.79
C GLY A 382 -3.26 3.64 -10.51
N SER A 383 -2.99 2.36 -10.24
CA SER A 383 -4.04 1.38 -9.93
C SER A 383 -4.78 1.73 -8.63
N ASP A 384 -4.07 2.29 -7.65
CA ASP A 384 -4.63 2.73 -6.38
C ASP A 384 -5.51 4.00 -6.53
N LEU A 385 -5.27 4.81 -7.56
CA LEU A 385 -6.07 6.01 -7.86
C LEU A 385 -7.31 5.72 -8.70
N MET A 386 -7.30 4.62 -9.47
CA MET A 386 -8.41 4.24 -10.37
C MET A 386 -9.65 3.80 -9.57
N PRO A 387 -10.85 3.82 -10.17
CA PRO A 387 -12.00 3.12 -9.61
C PRO A 387 -11.68 1.66 -9.30
N SER A 388 -12.16 1.15 -8.17
CA SER A 388 -11.82 -0.20 -7.67
C SER A 388 -12.07 -1.31 -8.70
N ALA A 389 -13.13 -1.20 -9.50
CA ALA A 389 -13.42 -2.15 -10.56
C ALA A 389 -12.30 -2.23 -11.63
N VAL A 390 -11.59 -1.14 -11.85
CA VAL A 390 -10.45 -1.08 -12.78
C VAL A 390 -9.15 -1.39 -12.06
N GLY A 391 -8.74 -0.55 -11.11
CA GLY A 391 -7.44 -0.63 -10.45
C GLY A 391 -7.26 -1.92 -9.67
N CYS A 392 -8.17 -2.20 -8.73
CA CYS A 392 -8.16 -3.40 -7.89
C CYS A 392 -8.83 -4.62 -8.57
N GLY A 393 -9.48 -4.44 -9.70
CA GLY A 393 -10.22 -5.47 -10.43
C GLY A 393 -9.55 -5.86 -11.73
N SER A 394 -10.01 -5.27 -12.84
CA SER A 394 -9.60 -5.70 -14.18
C SER A 394 -8.14 -5.48 -14.51
N PHE A 395 -7.46 -4.51 -13.88
CA PHE A 395 -6.04 -4.30 -14.10
C PHE A 395 -5.21 -5.36 -13.37
N TRP A 396 -5.51 -5.66 -12.09
CA TRP A 396 -4.84 -6.75 -11.36
C TRP A 396 -5.02 -8.09 -12.06
N THR A 397 -6.26 -8.45 -12.41
CA THR A 397 -6.53 -9.71 -13.13
C THR A 397 -5.92 -9.71 -14.52
N GLY A 398 -5.86 -8.55 -15.18
CA GLY A 398 -5.22 -8.40 -16.48
C GLY A 398 -3.70 -8.65 -16.45
N ILE A 399 -3.02 -8.33 -15.34
CA ILE A 399 -1.62 -8.70 -15.13
C ILE A 399 -1.47 -10.23 -15.08
N LEU A 400 -2.33 -10.91 -14.30
CA LEU A 400 -2.28 -12.37 -14.18
C LEU A 400 -2.60 -13.05 -15.52
N ASP A 401 -3.59 -12.56 -16.24
CA ASP A 401 -3.94 -13.04 -17.57
C ASP A 401 -2.77 -12.87 -18.55
N TYR A 402 -2.11 -11.70 -18.54
CA TYR A 402 -0.96 -11.44 -19.40
C TYR A 402 0.21 -12.36 -19.07
N ALA A 403 0.55 -12.52 -17.81
CA ALA A 403 1.60 -13.41 -17.34
C ALA A 403 1.28 -14.88 -17.64
N SER A 404 0.01 -15.28 -17.64
CA SER A 404 -0.43 -16.63 -18.04
C SER A 404 -0.46 -16.87 -19.55
N GLY A 405 -0.12 -15.85 -20.38
CA GLY A 405 -0.04 -15.99 -21.83
C GLY A 405 -1.31 -15.57 -22.59
N VAL A 406 -2.28 -14.93 -21.95
CA VAL A 406 -3.39 -14.30 -22.67
C VAL A 406 -2.85 -13.16 -23.55
N SER A 407 -3.35 -13.07 -24.77
CA SER A 407 -2.84 -12.05 -25.72
C SER A 407 -3.05 -10.64 -25.16
N LEU A 408 -2.03 -9.78 -25.30
CA LEU A 408 -2.07 -8.39 -24.84
C LEU A 408 -3.33 -7.64 -25.30
N LYS A 409 -3.73 -7.87 -26.55
CA LYS A 409 -4.95 -7.26 -27.09
C LYS A 409 -6.21 -7.63 -26.26
N ASN A 410 -6.36 -8.90 -25.91
CA ASN A 410 -7.52 -9.35 -25.15
C ASN A 410 -7.49 -8.81 -23.72
N VAL A 411 -6.32 -8.82 -23.06
CA VAL A 411 -6.13 -8.23 -21.74
C VAL A 411 -6.56 -6.76 -21.74
N LEU A 412 -6.00 -5.96 -22.63
CA LEU A 412 -6.29 -4.53 -22.69
C LEU A 412 -7.75 -4.24 -23.09
N MET A 413 -8.37 -5.07 -23.94
CA MET A 413 -9.79 -4.93 -24.26
C MET A 413 -10.70 -5.23 -23.06
N THR A 414 -10.33 -6.19 -22.22
CA THR A 414 -11.09 -6.48 -20.99
C THR A 414 -10.99 -5.31 -20.02
N ILE A 415 -9.80 -4.77 -19.79
CA ILE A 415 -9.61 -3.61 -18.90
C ILE A 415 -10.35 -2.39 -19.46
N GLU A 416 -10.23 -2.10 -20.78
CA GLU A 416 -10.94 -0.99 -21.43
C GLU A 416 -12.44 -1.08 -21.24
N THR A 417 -13.02 -2.27 -21.41
CA THR A 417 -14.45 -2.47 -21.23
C THR A 417 -14.91 -2.14 -19.82
N THR A 418 -14.16 -2.59 -18.82
CA THR A 418 -14.43 -2.25 -17.41
C THR A 418 -14.26 -0.76 -17.15
N ALA A 419 -13.20 -0.14 -17.70
CA ALA A 419 -12.94 1.28 -17.54
C ALA A 419 -14.05 2.14 -18.14
N LEU A 420 -14.53 1.80 -19.35
CA LEU A 420 -15.65 2.51 -19.97
C LEU A 420 -16.92 2.55 -19.11
N ASP A 421 -17.15 1.54 -18.29
CA ASP A 421 -18.30 1.52 -17.39
C ASP A 421 -17.99 2.24 -16.07
N ALA A 422 -16.83 1.98 -15.46
CA ALA A 422 -16.47 2.51 -14.15
C ALA A 422 -16.24 4.04 -14.13
N TYR A 423 -15.77 4.63 -15.22
CA TYR A 423 -15.52 6.08 -15.31
C TYR A 423 -16.74 6.90 -15.80
N ARG A 424 -17.87 6.25 -16.13
CA ARG A 424 -19.12 6.95 -16.48
C ARG A 424 -19.89 7.46 -15.27
N GLU A 425 -19.62 6.93 -14.08
CA GLU A 425 -20.28 7.27 -12.82
C GLU A 425 -19.57 8.45 -12.11
#